data_7e2138682440e7c8755caffe37dd616f
#
_entry.id   7e2138682440e7c8755caffe37dd616f
#
_cell.length_a   1.000
_cell.length_b   1.000
_cell.length_c   1.000
_cell.angle_alpha   90.00
_cell.angle_beta   90.00
_cell.angle_gamma   90.00
#
_symmetry.space_group_name_H-M   'P 1'
#
loop_
_entity.id
_entity.type
_entity.pdbx_description
1 polymer ?
#
loop_
_entity_poly.entity_id
_entity_poly.type
_entity_poly.pdbx_seq_one_letter_code
_entity_poly.pdbx_strand_id
1 'polypeptide(L)'
;MADEVNENIFLVNAPAGSGKTTWIRQQVESYLLRNPKDNILCITYTNRAAEELGRDLEQSRVYFGTIHSFINDFIGSFFSHKEIIDLYWEVYETQIIERIKNTEQKETWTEGAERYKEKYGSLDLDTVRSNINKISYNETPFNSLLYGGLGHNDLITFTKLAVDRFPIIKKKISDKYQ
;
A
#
# COMPACT_ATOMS: atom_id res chain seq x y z
N MET A 1 -8.38 -33.39 -1.32
CA MET A 1 -9.32 -32.49 -0.69
C MET A 1 -9.38 -31.28 -1.59
N ALA A 2 -10.48 -31.08 -2.28
CA ALA A 2 -10.67 -29.85 -3.06
C ALA A 2 -10.98 -28.76 -2.02
N ASP A 3 -10.11 -27.75 -1.94
CA ASP A 3 -10.39 -26.56 -1.17
C ASP A 3 -11.68 -25.95 -1.73
N GLU A 4 -12.64 -25.64 -0.87
CA GLU A 4 -13.84 -24.90 -1.22
C GLU A 4 -13.41 -23.55 -1.79
N VAL A 5 -13.27 -23.49 -3.10
CA VAL A 5 -13.10 -22.24 -3.84
C VAL A 5 -14.42 -21.50 -3.68
N ASN A 6 -14.38 -20.38 -2.96
CA ASN A 6 -15.53 -19.51 -2.79
C ASN A 6 -16.15 -19.26 -4.17
N GLU A 7 -17.45 -19.44 -4.34
CA GLU A 7 -18.17 -19.39 -5.65
C GLU A 7 -17.90 -18.12 -6.47
N ASN A 8 -17.27 -17.11 -5.86
CA ASN A 8 -16.94 -15.82 -6.47
C ASN A 8 -15.46 -15.64 -6.88
N ILE A 9 -14.64 -16.69 -6.81
CA ILE A 9 -13.21 -16.62 -7.18
C ILE A 9 -13.00 -17.44 -8.45
N PHE A 10 -12.50 -16.78 -9.52
CA PHE A 10 -12.18 -17.40 -10.79
C PHE A 10 -10.68 -17.30 -11.05
N LEU A 11 -10.01 -18.44 -11.26
CA LEU A 11 -8.63 -18.48 -11.71
C LEU A 11 -8.60 -18.66 -13.23
N VAL A 12 -8.06 -17.65 -13.94
CA VAL A 12 -7.88 -17.69 -15.40
C VAL A 12 -6.42 -17.87 -15.74
N ASN A 13 -6.05 -19.05 -16.19
CA ASN A 13 -4.70 -19.36 -16.62
C ASN A 13 -4.61 -19.35 -18.15
N ALA A 14 -3.69 -18.52 -18.70
CA ALA A 14 -3.51 -18.38 -20.13
C ALA A 14 -2.06 -17.95 -20.46
N PRO A 15 -1.46 -18.46 -21.56
CA PRO A 15 -0.08 -18.11 -21.95
C PRO A 15 0.09 -16.65 -22.32
N ALA A 16 1.33 -16.19 -22.45
CA ALA A 16 1.63 -14.85 -22.95
C ALA A 16 1.08 -14.68 -24.38
N GLY A 17 0.54 -13.50 -24.71
CA GLY A 17 -0.04 -13.21 -26.04
C GLY A 17 -1.41 -13.83 -26.33
N SER A 18 -2.02 -14.55 -25.39
CA SER A 18 -3.33 -15.20 -25.60
C SER A 18 -4.54 -14.27 -25.52
N GLY A 19 -4.32 -12.95 -25.42
CA GLY A 19 -5.44 -11.99 -25.32
C GLY A 19 -6.04 -11.81 -23.94
N LYS A 20 -5.31 -12.16 -22.85
CA LYS A 20 -5.80 -11.99 -21.46
C LYS A 20 -6.29 -10.58 -21.16
N THR A 21 -5.54 -9.56 -21.55
CA THR A 21 -5.91 -8.15 -21.34
C THR A 21 -7.22 -7.80 -22.03
N THR A 22 -7.37 -8.24 -23.28
CA THR A 22 -8.62 -8.05 -24.05
C THR A 22 -9.80 -8.75 -23.39
N TRP A 23 -9.59 -9.99 -22.94
CA TRP A 23 -10.63 -10.75 -22.25
C TRP A 23 -11.05 -10.07 -20.94
N ILE A 24 -10.09 -9.60 -20.13
CA ILE A 24 -10.39 -8.88 -18.88
C ILE A 24 -11.20 -7.62 -19.16
N ARG A 25 -10.83 -6.82 -20.18
CA ARG A 25 -11.60 -5.65 -20.59
C ARG A 25 -13.05 -6.00 -20.92
N GLN A 26 -13.27 -7.01 -21.74
CA GLN A 26 -14.61 -7.49 -22.07
C GLN A 26 -15.42 -7.93 -20.86
N GLN A 27 -14.78 -8.59 -19.87
CA GLN A 27 -15.45 -8.96 -18.63
C GLN A 27 -15.84 -7.71 -17.82
N VAL A 28 -14.94 -6.73 -17.69
CA VAL A 28 -15.19 -5.47 -16.98
C VAL A 28 -16.34 -4.71 -17.65
N GLU A 29 -16.32 -4.53 -18.96
CA GLU A 29 -17.41 -3.87 -19.71
C GLU A 29 -18.75 -4.59 -19.55
N SER A 30 -18.76 -5.91 -19.74
CA SER A 30 -19.97 -6.73 -19.58
C SER A 30 -20.53 -6.66 -18.16
N TYR A 31 -19.67 -6.62 -17.15
CA TYR A 31 -20.09 -6.49 -15.75
C TYR A 31 -20.73 -5.12 -15.50
N LEU A 32 -20.08 -4.03 -15.92
CA LEU A 32 -20.56 -2.66 -15.73
C LEU A 32 -21.89 -2.39 -16.43
N LEU A 33 -22.11 -3.00 -17.59
CA LEU A 33 -23.40 -2.91 -18.30
C LEU A 33 -24.53 -3.57 -17.51
N ARG A 34 -24.27 -4.69 -16.87
CA ARG A 34 -25.26 -5.43 -16.06
C ARG A 34 -25.45 -4.82 -14.66
N ASN A 35 -24.41 -4.17 -14.13
CA ASN A 35 -24.36 -3.63 -12.78
C ASN A 35 -23.96 -2.14 -12.80
N PRO A 36 -24.88 -1.25 -13.20
CA PRO A 36 -24.53 0.15 -13.48
C PRO A 36 -24.19 0.99 -12.24
N LYS A 37 -24.39 0.45 -11.03
CA LYS A 37 -24.08 1.14 -9.77
C LYS A 37 -22.78 0.68 -9.12
N ASP A 38 -22.20 -0.42 -9.59
CA ASP A 38 -21.03 -1.02 -8.97
C ASP A 38 -19.74 -0.36 -9.44
N ASN A 39 -18.73 -0.42 -8.58
CA ASN A 39 -17.37 -0.03 -8.92
C ASN A 39 -16.48 -1.27 -8.98
N ILE A 40 -15.52 -1.25 -9.89
CA ILE A 40 -14.58 -2.35 -10.09
C ILE A 40 -13.17 -1.91 -9.67
N LEU A 41 -12.45 -2.81 -9.01
CA LEU A 41 -11.06 -2.63 -8.67
C LEU A 41 -10.20 -3.57 -9.53
N CYS A 42 -9.41 -3.00 -10.44
CA CYS A 42 -8.45 -3.71 -11.28
C CYS A 42 -7.03 -3.46 -10.77
N ILE A 43 -6.45 -4.47 -10.13
CA ILE A 43 -5.08 -4.40 -9.62
C ILE A 43 -4.14 -5.16 -10.56
N THR A 44 -3.03 -4.52 -10.92
CA THR A 44 -1.98 -5.08 -11.74
C THR A 44 -0.63 -5.07 -11.00
N TYR A 45 0.34 -5.78 -11.54
CA TYR A 45 1.69 -5.79 -10.96
C TYR A 45 2.51 -4.56 -11.35
N THR A 46 2.25 -3.96 -12.53
CA THR A 46 3.02 -2.83 -13.06
C THR A 46 2.09 -1.70 -13.50
N ASN A 47 2.56 -0.45 -13.41
CA ASN A 47 1.84 0.72 -13.91
C ASN A 47 1.52 0.61 -15.41
N ARG A 48 2.47 0.10 -16.20
CA ARG A 48 2.26 -0.13 -17.65
C ARG A 48 1.09 -1.07 -17.92
N ALA A 49 0.96 -2.15 -17.15
CA ALA A 49 -0.17 -3.08 -17.29
C ALA A 49 -1.50 -2.43 -16.87
N ALA A 50 -1.49 -1.57 -15.84
CA ALA A 50 -2.66 -0.81 -15.43
C ALA A 50 -3.11 0.18 -16.51
N GLU A 51 -2.18 0.94 -17.09
CA GLU A 51 -2.43 1.87 -18.18
C GLU A 51 -2.96 1.16 -19.43
N GLU A 52 -2.34 0.03 -19.81
CA GLU A 52 -2.79 -0.78 -20.93
C GLU A 52 -4.21 -1.32 -20.71
N LEU A 53 -4.52 -1.78 -19.51
CA LEU A 53 -5.85 -2.31 -19.17
C LEU A 53 -6.92 -1.21 -19.20
N GLY A 54 -6.59 -0.02 -18.70
CA GLY A 54 -7.53 1.12 -18.60
C GLY A 54 -7.67 1.98 -19.85
N ARG A 55 -6.91 1.72 -20.91
CA ARG A 55 -6.78 2.63 -22.08
C ARG A 55 -8.11 2.99 -22.76
N ASP A 56 -9.00 2.07 -22.88
CA ASP A 56 -10.25 2.25 -23.66
C ASP A 56 -11.51 2.03 -22.81
N LEU A 57 -11.36 1.96 -21.48
CA LEU A 57 -12.47 1.72 -20.56
C LEU A 57 -12.93 3.02 -19.90
N GLU A 58 -14.23 3.11 -19.59
CA GLU A 58 -14.76 4.20 -18.79
C GLU A 58 -14.18 4.17 -17.36
N GLN A 59 -13.31 5.13 -17.07
CA GLN A 59 -12.54 5.14 -15.81
C GLN A 59 -13.33 5.66 -14.60
N SER A 60 -14.54 6.17 -14.78
CA SER A 60 -15.31 6.78 -13.68
C SER A 60 -15.71 5.78 -12.59
N ARG A 61 -15.86 4.50 -12.94
CA ARG A 61 -16.29 3.41 -12.05
C ARG A 61 -15.28 2.29 -11.91
N VAL A 62 -14.13 2.40 -12.55
CA VAL A 62 -13.09 1.38 -12.51
C VAL A 62 -11.79 2.00 -12.03
N TYR A 63 -11.25 1.46 -10.96
CA TYR A 63 -9.89 1.78 -10.56
C TYR A 63 -8.91 0.87 -11.29
N PHE A 64 -7.92 1.46 -11.95
CA PHE A 64 -6.78 0.75 -12.54
C PHE A 64 -5.50 1.19 -11.87
N GLY A 65 -4.75 0.28 -11.29
CA GLY A 65 -3.49 0.62 -10.63
C GLY A 65 -2.73 -0.59 -10.13
N THR A 66 -1.57 -0.32 -9.55
CA THR A 66 -0.84 -1.34 -8.79
C THR A 66 -1.39 -1.43 -7.37
N ILE A 67 -1.05 -2.52 -6.67
CA ILE A 67 -1.42 -2.67 -5.26
C ILE A 67 -0.86 -1.51 -4.40
N HIS A 68 0.35 -1.02 -4.70
CA HIS A 68 0.95 0.11 -3.97
C HIS A 68 0.23 1.42 -4.23
N SER A 69 -0.13 1.69 -5.50
CA SER A 69 -0.94 2.85 -5.86
C SER A 69 -2.30 2.80 -5.16
N PHE A 70 -2.95 1.64 -5.18
CA PHE A 70 -4.24 1.47 -4.50
C PHE A 70 -4.14 1.71 -2.99
N ILE A 71 -3.13 1.14 -2.34
CA ILE A 71 -2.89 1.36 -0.91
C ILE A 71 -2.70 2.86 -0.63
N ASN A 72 -1.85 3.52 -1.41
CA ASN A 72 -1.58 4.94 -1.22
C ASN A 72 -2.83 5.81 -1.43
N ASP A 73 -3.57 5.58 -2.50
CA ASP A 73 -4.69 6.42 -2.91
C ASP A 73 -5.94 6.19 -2.04
N PHE A 74 -6.15 4.96 -1.60
CA PHE A 74 -7.37 4.59 -0.92
C PHE A 74 -7.18 4.42 0.60
N ILE A 75 -6.14 3.72 1.01
CA ILE A 75 -5.85 3.44 2.43
C ILE A 75 -5.00 4.54 3.04
N GLY A 76 -4.21 5.26 2.25
CA GLY A 76 -3.33 6.34 2.71
C GLY A 76 -4.05 7.46 3.50
N SER A 77 -5.37 7.63 3.31
CA SER A 77 -6.18 8.55 4.12
C SER A 77 -6.22 8.16 5.61
N PHE A 78 -6.00 6.88 5.94
CA PHE A 78 -5.95 6.40 7.32
C PHE A 78 -4.57 6.53 7.95
N PHE A 79 -3.53 6.73 7.16
CA PHE A 79 -2.14 6.71 7.62
C PHE A 79 -1.73 7.84 8.56
N SER A 80 -2.58 8.84 8.75
CA SER A 80 -2.43 9.89 9.78
C SER A 80 -3.34 9.70 11.00
N HIS A 81 -4.13 8.62 11.07
CA HIS A 81 -4.93 8.33 12.24
C HIS A 81 -4.05 7.81 13.37
N LYS A 82 -4.35 8.25 14.59
CA LYS A 82 -3.55 7.90 15.76
C LYS A 82 -3.39 6.39 15.94
N GLU A 83 -4.46 5.63 15.78
CA GLU A 83 -4.46 4.18 15.95
C GLU A 83 -3.55 3.46 14.94
N ILE A 84 -3.41 4.02 13.73
CA ILE A 84 -2.52 3.49 12.69
C ILE A 84 -1.06 3.86 13.01
N ILE A 85 -0.83 5.06 13.56
CA ILE A 85 0.50 5.47 14.04
C ILE A 85 0.90 4.63 15.25
N ASP A 86 -0.01 4.34 16.17
CA ASP A 86 0.25 3.47 17.32
C ASP A 86 0.60 2.03 16.84
N LEU A 87 -0.12 1.50 15.83
CA LEU A 87 0.24 0.22 15.19
C LEU A 87 1.64 0.26 14.54
N TYR A 88 1.98 1.37 13.89
CA TYR A 88 3.31 1.54 13.30
C TYR A 88 4.41 1.43 14.36
N TRP A 89 4.23 2.08 15.51
CA TRP A 89 5.17 1.99 16.64
C TRP A 89 5.22 0.56 17.20
N GLU A 90 4.10 -0.11 17.36
CA GLU A 90 4.06 -1.51 17.82
C GLU A 90 4.90 -2.43 16.91
N VAL A 91 4.86 -2.21 15.60
CA VAL A 91 5.55 -3.06 14.62
C VAL A 91 7.03 -2.70 14.46
N TYR A 92 7.36 -1.40 14.44
CA TYR A 92 8.68 -0.94 14.00
C TYR A 92 9.56 -0.30 15.10
N GLU A 93 9.08 -0.14 16.32
CA GLU A 93 9.83 0.52 17.40
C GLU A 93 11.22 -0.11 17.62
N THR A 94 11.30 -1.43 17.69
CA THR A 94 12.57 -2.14 17.87
C THR A 94 13.56 -1.84 16.74
N GLN A 95 13.09 -1.85 15.50
CA GLN A 95 13.93 -1.53 14.34
C GLN A 95 14.35 -0.06 14.32
N ILE A 96 13.49 0.84 14.76
CA ILE A 96 13.80 2.28 14.88
C ILE A 96 14.88 2.48 15.94
N ILE A 97 14.75 1.86 17.11
CA ILE A 97 15.74 1.92 18.18
C ILE A 97 17.10 1.37 17.72
N GLU A 98 17.11 0.24 17.03
CA GLU A 98 18.34 -0.33 16.46
C GLU A 98 18.98 0.61 15.43
N ARG A 99 18.19 1.26 14.59
CA ARG A 99 18.69 2.24 13.62
C ARG A 99 19.29 3.46 14.30
N ILE A 100 18.64 4.00 15.33
CA ILE A 100 19.17 5.12 16.11
C ILE A 100 20.53 4.74 16.73
N LYS A 101 20.62 3.57 17.37
CA LYS A 101 21.86 3.09 18.00
C LYS A 101 23.00 2.83 17.00
N ASN A 102 22.67 2.35 15.81
CA ASN A 102 23.65 1.95 14.81
C ASN A 102 24.03 3.08 13.83
N THR A 103 23.45 4.27 13.96
CA THR A 103 23.74 5.42 13.07
C THR A 103 25.20 5.86 13.15
N GLU A 104 25.85 5.70 14.29
CA GLU A 104 27.25 6.08 14.50
C GLU A 104 28.24 5.03 13.96
N GLN A 105 27.79 3.83 13.63
CA GLN A 105 28.66 2.71 13.25
C GLN A 105 28.79 2.51 11.72
N LYS A 106 27.91 3.11 10.93
CA LYS A 106 27.89 2.95 9.45
C LYS A 106 27.94 4.31 8.77
N GLU A 107 28.96 4.52 7.96
CA GLU A 107 29.23 5.78 7.25
C GLU A 107 28.02 6.30 6.46
N THR A 108 27.30 5.41 5.77
CA THR A 108 26.07 5.74 5.04
C THR A 108 24.88 6.15 5.91
N TRP A 109 24.89 5.80 7.19
CA TRP A 109 23.83 6.17 8.14
C TRP A 109 24.12 7.48 8.84
N THR A 110 25.40 7.86 8.93
CA THR A 110 25.84 9.10 9.55
C THR A 110 25.25 10.32 8.83
N GLU A 111 25.30 10.38 7.50
CA GLU A 111 24.70 11.48 6.74
C GLU A 111 23.18 11.59 6.97
N GLY A 112 22.48 10.46 7.02
CA GLY A 112 21.04 10.43 7.31
C GLY A 112 20.72 10.90 8.72
N ALA A 113 21.55 10.54 9.70
CA ALA A 113 21.44 10.96 11.08
C ALA A 113 21.71 12.46 11.25
N GLU A 114 22.74 12.98 10.59
CA GLU A 114 23.06 14.41 10.58
C GLU A 114 21.91 15.24 9.99
N ARG A 115 21.40 14.87 8.82
CA ARG A 115 20.21 15.52 8.20
C ARG A 115 18.98 15.47 9.10
N TYR A 116 18.80 14.36 9.84
CA TYR A 116 17.68 14.25 10.78
C TYR A 116 17.88 15.22 11.96
N LYS A 117 19.08 15.27 12.54
CA LYS A 117 19.44 16.19 13.64
C LYS A 117 19.34 17.66 13.21
N GLU A 118 19.80 18.00 12.02
CA GLU A 118 19.66 19.35 11.45
C GLU A 118 18.20 19.78 11.34
N LYS A 119 17.32 18.85 10.93
CA LYS A 119 15.90 19.15 10.71
C LYS A 119 15.10 19.20 12.00
N TYR A 120 15.38 18.32 12.96
CA TYR A 120 14.54 18.08 14.14
C TYR A 120 15.25 18.35 15.48
N GLY A 121 16.53 18.75 15.46
CA GLY A 121 17.33 19.10 16.64
C GLY A 121 18.05 17.94 17.29
N SER A 122 17.47 16.74 17.33
CA SER A 122 18.09 15.53 17.91
C SER A 122 17.66 14.28 17.16
N LEU A 123 18.41 13.20 17.38
CA LEU A 123 18.03 11.86 16.90
C LEU A 123 17.97 10.92 18.10
N ASP A 124 16.87 10.98 18.80
CA ASP A 124 16.51 10.10 19.90
C ASP A 124 15.08 9.58 19.70
N LEU A 125 14.67 8.59 20.50
CA LEU A 125 13.37 7.93 20.33
C LEU A 125 12.20 8.89 20.52
N ASP A 126 12.29 9.81 21.50
CA ASP A 126 11.20 10.75 21.81
C ASP A 126 11.03 11.77 20.67
N THR A 127 12.14 12.27 20.14
CA THR A 127 12.13 13.16 18.97
C THR A 127 11.55 12.45 17.73
N VAL A 128 11.96 11.22 17.46
CA VAL A 128 11.42 10.43 16.33
C VAL A 128 9.94 10.17 16.54
N ARG A 129 9.51 9.81 17.76
CA ARG A 129 8.11 9.55 18.08
C ARG A 129 7.23 10.78 17.90
N SER A 130 7.70 11.93 18.33
CA SER A 130 6.95 13.20 18.22
C SER A 130 6.81 13.71 16.78
N ASN A 131 7.73 13.33 15.89
CA ASN A 131 7.74 13.80 14.50
C ASN A 131 7.02 12.87 13.53
N ILE A 132 6.73 11.61 13.89
CA ILE A 132 5.95 10.69 13.05
C ILE A 132 4.45 10.95 13.30
N ASN A 133 3.87 11.76 12.45
CA ASN A 133 2.44 12.11 12.47
C ASN A 133 1.67 11.54 11.26
N LYS A 134 2.36 10.90 10.32
CA LYS A 134 1.80 10.26 9.15
C LYS A 134 2.74 9.16 8.64
N ILE A 135 2.16 8.05 8.27
CA ILE A 135 2.87 6.97 7.56
C ILE A 135 2.83 7.27 6.06
N SER A 136 3.91 6.99 5.37
CA SER A 136 4.03 7.22 3.93
C SER A 136 4.71 6.05 3.22
N TYR A 137 4.37 5.87 1.95
CA TYR A 137 5.13 4.99 1.07
C TYR A 137 6.40 5.71 0.62
N ASN A 138 7.54 5.03 0.74
CA ASN A 138 8.82 5.54 0.28
C ASN A 138 9.60 4.44 -0.44
N GLU A 139 9.86 4.63 -1.73
CA GLU A 139 10.63 3.69 -2.55
C GLU A 139 12.12 3.68 -2.19
N THR A 140 12.62 4.78 -1.61
CA THR A 140 14.01 4.86 -1.15
C THR A 140 14.11 4.34 0.29
N PRO A 141 14.70 3.16 0.52
CA PRO A 141 14.66 2.49 1.84
C PRO A 141 15.50 3.16 2.91
N PHE A 142 16.27 4.21 2.57
CA PHE A 142 17.26 4.79 3.45
C PHE A 142 16.60 5.65 4.53
N ASN A 143 16.66 5.17 5.78
CA ASN A 143 16.13 5.83 6.99
C ASN A 143 14.63 6.20 6.92
N SER A 144 13.87 5.61 6.01
CA SER A 144 12.44 5.89 5.86
C SER A 144 11.65 5.67 7.15
N LEU A 145 12.00 4.64 7.95
CA LEU A 145 11.34 4.35 9.22
C LEU A 145 11.42 5.52 10.22
N LEU A 146 12.51 6.30 10.24
CA LEU A 146 12.66 7.46 11.14
C LEU A 146 11.68 8.60 10.78
N TYR A 147 11.12 8.56 9.57
CA TYR A 147 10.17 9.56 9.05
C TYR A 147 8.75 8.99 8.87
N GLY A 148 8.46 7.79 9.40
CA GLY A 148 7.21 7.11 9.17
C GLY A 148 7.07 6.51 7.77
N GLY A 149 8.17 6.32 7.05
CA GLY A 149 8.17 5.76 5.69
C GLY A 149 8.25 4.25 5.69
N LEU A 150 7.49 3.61 4.84
CA LEU A 150 7.50 2.17 4.60
C LEU A 150 8.01 1.87 3.19
N GLY A 151 8.92 0.90 3.08
CA GLY A 151 9.37 0.38 1.80
C GLY A 151 8.31 -0.48 1.12
N HIS A 152 8.61 -0.96 -0.08
CA HIS A 152 7.67 -1.68 -0.94
C HIS A 152 6.99 -2.88 -0.25
N ASN A 153 7.78 -3.78 0.34
CA ASN A 153 7.24 -4.97 1.01
C ASN A 153 6.62 -4.64 2.36
N ASP A 154 7.21 -3.70 3.09
CA ASP A 154 6.72 -3.28 4.40
C ASP A 154 5.35 -2.62 4.29
N LEU A 155 5.10 -1.83 3.25
CA LEU A 155 3.81 -1.20 3.01
C LEU A 155 2.69 -2.24 2.88
N ILE A 156 2.89 -3.30 2.10
CA ILE A 156 1.89 -4.35 1.91
C ILE A 156 1.65 -5.10 3.23
N THR A 157 2.73 -5.49 3.91
CA THR A 157 2.64 -6.23 5.18
C THR A 157 1.96 -5.39 6.26
N PHE A 158 2.34 -4.13 6.40
CA PHE A 158 1.74 -3.21 7.35
C PHE A 158 0.26 -2.94 7.03
N THR A 159 -0.06 -2.73 5.75
CA THR A 159 -1.44 -2.53 5.32
C THR A 159 -2.31 -3.73 5.64
N LYS A 160 -1.81 -4.96 5.43
CA LYS A 160 -2.53 -6.17 5.82
C LYS A 160 -2.83 -6.18 7.31
N LEU A 161 -1.84 -5.91 8.16
CA LEU A 161 -2.04 -5.82 9.61
C LEU A 161 -3.08 -4.76 9.98
N ALA A 162 -3.03 -3.58 9.34
CA ALA A 162 -3.98 -2.51 9.58
C ALA A 162 -5.41 -2.90 9.17
N VAL A 163 -5.59 -3.55 8.02
CA VAL A 163 -6.90 -4.03 7.54
C VAL A 163 -7.47 -5.11 8.46
N ASP A 164 -6.62 -6.03 8.94
CA ASP A 164 -7.03 -7.10 9.85
C ASP A 164 -7.42 -6.55 11.24
N ARG A 165 -6.71 -5.54 11.73
CA ARG A 165 -6.94 -4.94 13.06
C ARG A 165 -8.07 -3.92 13.09
N PHE A 166 -8.28 -3.18 11.98
CA PHE A 166 -9.25 -2.09 11.92
C PHE A 166 -10.35 -2.37 10.87
N PRO A 167 -11.48 -2.98 11.29
CA PRO A 167 -12.58 -3.35 10.39
C PRO A 167 -13.14 -2.20 9.56
N ILE A 168 -12.98 -0.95 10.03
CA ILE A 168 -13.42 0.24 9.30
C ILE A 168 -12.73 0.39 7.94
N ILE A 169 -11.45 0.00 7.83
CA ILE A 169 -10.70 0.04 6.57
C ILE A 169 -11.31 -0.96 5.59
N LYS A 170 -11.52 -2.21 6.06
CA LYS A 170 -12.17 -3.27 5.28
C LYS A 170 -13.56 -2.86 4.82
N LYS A 171 -14.37 -2.29 5.73
CA LYS A 171 -15.70 -1.79 5.40
C LYS A 171 -15.66 -0.72 4.31
N LYS A 172 -14.76 0.27 4.41
CA LYS A 172 -14.63 1.34 3.40
C LYS A 172 -14.26 0.79 2.01
N ILE A 173 -13.44 -0.27 1.94
CA ILE A 173 -13.14 -0.93 0.67
C ILE A 173 -14.39 -1.61 0.11
N SER A 174 -15.08 -2.40 0.95
CA SER A 174 -16.30 -3.12 0.55
C SER A 174 -17.44 -2.18 0.15
N ASP A 175 -17.61 -1.05 0.84
CA ASP A 175 -18.65 -0.06 0.52
C ASP A 175 -18.40 0.62 -0.84
N LYS A 176 -17.15 0.67 -1.30
CA LYS A 176 -16.79 1.29 -2.59
C LYS A 176 -16.74 0.29 -3.72
N TYR A 177 -16.30 -0.93 -3.47
CA TYR A 177 -16.12 -1.98 -4.48
C TYR A 177 -16.91 -3.21 -4.03
N GLN A 178 -18.14 -3.29 -4.50
CA GLN A 178 -19.03 -4.42 -4.25
C GLN A 178 -18.90 -5.47 -5.35
#